data_e9a7ebe4a743f7985b781d5d5e983094
#
_entry.id   e9a7ebe4a743f7985b781d5d5e983094
#
_cell.length_a   1.000
_cell.length_b   1.000
_cell.length_c   1.000
_cell.angle_alpha   90.00
_cell.angle_beta   90.00
_cell.angle_gamma   90.00
#
_symmetry.space_group_name_H-M   'P 1'
#
loop_
_entity.id
_entity.type
_entity.pdbx_description
1 polymer ?
#
loop_
_entity_poly.entity_id
_entity_poly.type
_entity_poly.pdbx_seq_one_letter_code
_entity_poly.pdbx_strand_id
1 'polypeptide(L)'
;MSRRNRFRNPQDSGPVQPQEEQGQTAQANDGEQPADVSVVTLHLGGKNPFRCYNAYLIPGAKHVLVDPGPSGTAGELLEQLSRHRISLGDIGLIVITHGHPDHFGSASQLKEWTRAPLAVHELDAEYVNFGSVPVLKPVTRLGSLLKSLFSVKSDPVEPDIILHEGDRLSRYAGHGRVIQTPGHTAGSISILLPDGMCIVGDLLMRGLSARTPSAPWFAENAAEARESLQKVVNAGAKTLLAGHGGPFDVEDVARRFPWLVLPGSEVGEEGNGDGSDSSAEGGDGPRRRRPRHRRPRGRNGGFGGQPGPSPEH
;
A
#
# COMPACT_ATOMS: atom_id res chain seq x y z
N MET A 1 35.72 69.32 -7.14
CA MET A 1 36.49 68.25 -6.48
C MET A 1 35.99 66.92 -6.96
N SER A 2 36.72 66.28 -7.90
CA SER A 2 36.35 65.10 -8.66
C SER A 2 36.84 63.85 -7.94
N ARG A 3 35.95 62.92 -7.58
CA ARG A 3 36.34 61.57 -7.11
C ARG A 3 36.33 60.60 -8.29
N ARG A 4 37.51 60.16 -8.70
CA ARG A 4 37.72 59.15 -9.72
C ARG A 4 37.42 57.77 -9.15
N ASN A 5 36.40 57.09 -9.73
CA ASN A 5 36.17 55.66 -9.54
C ASN A 5 37.22 54.87 -10.33
N ARG A 6 38.04 54.04 -9.63
CA ARG A 6 38.93 53.06 -10.25
C ARG A 6 38.14 51.77 -10.48
N PHE A 7 37.89 51.45 -11.72
CA PHE A 7 37.47 50.12 -12.15
C PHE A 7 38.62 49.15 -11.94
N ARG A 8 38.36 48.06 -11.19
CA ARG A 8 39.26 46.90 -11.08
C ARG A 8 39.01 45.98 -12.26
N ASN A 9 40.06 45.51 -12.90
CA ASN A 9 40.08 44.63 -14.05
C ASN A 9 39.78 43.17 -13.61
N PRO A 10 38.91 42.38 -14.32
CA PRO A 10 38.49 41.03 -13.89
C PRO A 10 39.39 39.93 -14.48
N GLN A 11 40.68 40.09 -14.57
CA GLN A 11 41.58 39.10 -15.22
C GLN A 11 42.68 38.53 -14.30
N ASP A 12 42.48 38.48 -12.97
CA ASP A 12 43.39 37.77 -12.06
C ASP A 12 42.60 36.84 -11.14
N SER A 13 42.11 35.72 -11.68
CA SER A 13 41.73 34.55 -10.91
C SER A 13 42.23 33.30 -11.63
N GLY A 14 43.36 32.80 -11.15
CA GLY A 14 43.89 31.52 -11.52
C GLY A 14 42.93 30.34 -11.19
N PRO A 15 43.16 29.14 -11.76
CA PRO A 15 42.23 28.05 -11.61
C PRO A 15 42.12 27.57 -10.17
N VAL A 16 40.90 27.65 -9.60
CA VAL A 16 40.57 27.03 -8.33
C VAL A 16 40.51 25.51 -8.55
N GLN A 17 41.43 24.78 -7.94
CA GLN A 17 41.38 23.32 -7.90
C GLN A 17 40.17 22.89 -7.06
N PRO A 18 39.42 21.85 -7.47
CA PRO A 18 38.36 21.29 -6.64
C PRO A 18 39.00 20.62 -5.40
N GLN A 19 38.63 21.08 -4.21
CA GLN A 19 38.91 20.35 -2.99
C GLN A 19 38.02 19.11 -2.98
N GLU A 20 38.62 17.93 -3.01
CA GLU A 20 37.95 16.68 -2.70
C GLU A 20 37.46 16.74 -1.25
N GLU A 21 36.15 16.98 -1.06
CA GLU A 21 35.49 16.72 0.21
C GLU A 21 35.55 15.20 0.45
N GLN A 22 36.49 14.80 1.32
CA GLN A 22 36.48 13.45 1.89
C GLN A 22 35.18 13.27 2.65
N GLY A 23 34.25 12.54 2.00
CA GLY A 23 33.00 12.11 2.58
C GLY A 23 33.28 11.27 3.84
N GLN A 24 33.19 11.90 5.01
CA GLN A 24 33.01 11.18 6.24
C GLN A 24 31.60 10.56 6.18
N THR A 25 31.56 9.27 5.86
CA THR A 25 30.39 8.43 6.14
C THR A 25 30.16 8.44 7.65
N ALA A 26 29.25 9.31 8.08
CA ALA A 26 28.72 9.25 9.44
C ALA A 26 28.01 7.89 9.56
N GLN A 27 28.69 6.94 10.22
CA GLN A 27 28.06 5.73 10.72
C GLN A 27 26.94 6.17 11.68
N ALA A 28 25.70 6.01 11.25
CA ALA A 28 24.55 6.22 12.09
C ALA A 28 24.64 5.22 13.25
N ASN A 29 24.64 5.76 14.45
CA ASN A 29 24.68 5.03 15.71
C ASN A 29 23.32 4.31 15.85
N ASP A 30 23.27 3.00 15.57
CA ASP A 30 22.07 2.14 15.61
C ASP A 30 21.63 1.79 17.05
N GLY A 31 21.88 2.68 17.99
CA GLY A 31 21.57 2.50 19.42
C GLY A 31 20.24 3.10 19.89
N GLU A 32 19.37 3.54 18.99
CA GLU A 32 18.04 4.01 19.37
C GLU A 32 17.15 2.80 19.65
N GLN A 33 16.87 2.54 20.94
CA GLN A 33 15.90 1.55 21.36
C GLN A 33 14.57 1.84 20.64
N PRO A 34 13.79 0.82 20.22
CA PRO A 34 12.52 1.04 19.54
C PRO A 34 11.60 1.82 20.48
N ALA A 35 11.39 3.09 20.18
CA ALA A 35 10.29 3.83 20.77
C ALA A 35 9.01 3.06 20.44
N ASP A 36 8.16 2.82 21.43
CA ASP A 36 6.82 2.26 21.22
C ASP A 36 6.02 3.27 20.37
N VAL A 37 6.11 3.12 19.06
CA VAL A 37 5.48 4.02 18.08
C VAL A 37 4.10 3.49 17.78
N SER A 38 3.14 3.81 18.63
CA SER A 38 1.74 3.45 18.39
C SER A 38 1.17 4.27 17.23
N VAL A 39 1.09 3.68 16.03
CA VAL A 39 0.41 4.29 14.88
C VAL A 39 -1.08 4.40 15.18
N VAL A 40 -1.66 5.57 14.92
CA VAL A 40 -3.11 5.79 15.02
C VAL A 40 -3.73 5.59 13.65
N THR A 41 -4.69 4.66 13.55
CA THR A 41 -5.50 4.48 12.34
C THR A 41 -6.71 5.41 12.39
N LEU A 42 -6.86 6.23 11.37
CA LEU A 42 -7.96 7.17 11.19
C LEU A 42 -8.87 6.62 10.08
N HIS A 43 -10.06 6.15 10.46
CA HIS A 43 -11.01 5.55 9.50
C HIS A 43 -11.84 6.63 8.83
N LEU A 44 -11.82 6.69 7.50
CA LEU A 44 -12.52 7.67 6.68
C LEU A 44 -13.60 7.00 5.83
N GLY A 45 -14.63 7.79 5.43
CA GLY A 45 -15.73 7.31 4.58
C GLY A 45 -16.99 6.92 5.37
N GLY A 46 -17.01 7.22 6.66
CA GLY A 46 -18.18 7.09 7.54
C GLY A 46 -18.61 5.62 7.74
N LYS A 47 -19.96 5.39 7.78
CA LYS A 47 -20.54 4.05 8.01
C LYS A 47 -20.70 3.22 6.72
N ASN A 48 -20.27 3.73 5.57
CA ASN A 48 -20.41 3.02 4.31
C ASN A 48 -19.35 1.92 4.18
N PRO A 49 -19.70 0.63 4.17
CA PRO A 49 -18.71 -0.46 4.10
C PRO A 49 -17.92 -0.50 2.79
N PHE A 50 -18.38 0.18 1.74
CA PHE A 50 -17.69 0.31 0.46
C PHE A 50 -16.76 1.52 0.38
N ARG A 51 -16.85 2.44 1.37
CA ARG A 51 -16.01 3.63 1.50
C ARG A 51 -15.18 3.55 2.78
N CYS A 52 -14.38 2.52 2.88
CA CYS A 52 -13.50 2.30 4.02
C CYS A 52 -12.07 2.67 3.60
N TYR A 53 -11.66 3.87 3.93
CA TYR A 53 -10.30 4.37 3.69
C TYR A 53 -9.59 4.53 5.02
N ASN A 54 -8.32 4.18 5.08
CA ASN A 54 -7.50 4.37 6.26
C ASN A 54 -6.45 5.45 5.98
N ALA A 55 -6.47 6.51 6.78
CA ALA A 55 -5.34 7.38 6.97
C ALA A 55 -4.57 6.94 8.21
N TYR A 56 -3.29 7.18 8.25
CA TYR A 56 -2.44 6.80 9.37
C TYR A 56 -1.70 8.00 9.93
N LEU A 57 -1.62 8.04 11.25
CA LEU A 57 -0.82 9.04 11.94
C LEU A 57 0.34 8.33 12.66
N ILE A 58 1.55 8.66 12.27
CA ILE A 58 2.78 8.19 12.90
C ILE A 58 3.21 9.25 13.91
N PRO A 59 3.24 8.94 15.22
CA PRO A 59 3.69 9.87 16.23
C PRO A 59 5.16 10.24 16.07
N GLY A 60 5.52 11.46 16.52
CA GLY A 60 6.88 11.99 16.54
C GLY A 60 6.93 13.33 17.22
N ALA A 61 8.05 14.01 17.18
CA ALA A 61 8.16 15.39 17.65
C ALA A 61 7.16 16.32 16.94
N LYS A 62 6.95 16.04 15.65
CA LYS A 62 5.75 16.35 14.89
C LYS A 62 5.23 15.06 14.28
N HIS A 63 3.94 15.00 13.97
CA HIS A 63 3.34 13.79 13.43
C HIS A 63 3.50 13.71 11.91
N VAL A 64 3.58 12.49 11.39
CA VAL A 64 3.46 12.22 9.95
C VAL A 64 2.04 11.72 9.68
N LEU A 65 1.31 12.41 8.81
CA LEU A 65 0.02 11.98 8.30
C LEU A 65 0.22 11.24 6.98
N VAL A 66 -0.25 10.01 6.90
CA VAL A 66 -0.12 9.17 5.69
C VAL A 66 -1.50 8.95 5.09
N ASP A 67 -1.61 9.18 3.79
CA ASP A 67 -2.82 8.98 2.98
C ASP A 67 -4.07 9.68 3.55
N PRO A 68 -4.20 10.99 3.38
CA PRO A 68 -5.29 11.78 3.98
C PRO A 68 -6.69 11.47 3.43
N GLY A 69 -6.82 10.50 2.54
CA GLY A 69 -8.09 10.01 2.04
C GLY A 69 -8.65 10.77 0.85
N PRO A 70 -9.85 10.38 0.36
CA PRO A 70 -10.47 10.97 -0.81
C PRO A 70 -10.90 12.43 -0.60
N SER A 71 -11.11 13.14 -1.70
CA SER A 71 -11.67 14.50 -1.68
C SER A 71 -12.99 14.54 -0.88
N GLY A 72 -13.11 15.56 -0.02
CA GLY A 72 -14.28 15.77 0.83
C GLY A 72 -14.24 15.06 2.19
N THR A 73 -13.18 14.30 2.52
CA THR A 73 -13.02 13.66 3.84
C THR A 73 -12.14 14.46 4.81
N ALA A 74 -11.57 15.59 4.39
CA ALA A 74 -10.70 16.41 5.25
C ALA A 74 -11.39 16.85 6.57
N GLY A 75 -12.69 17.15 6.53
CA GLY A 75 -13.46 17.49 7.74
C GLY A 75 -13.61 16.30 8.70
N GLU A 76 -13.85 15.09 8.19
CA GLU A 76 -13.89 13.87 8.99
C GLU A 76 -12.52 13.56 9.61
N LEU A 77 -11.45 13.78 8.85
CA LEU A 77 -10.08 13.62 9.34
C LEU A 77 -9.78 14.59 10.48
N LEU A 78 -10.17 15.87 10.36
CA LEU A 78 -10.03 16.87 11.44
C LEU A 78 -10.75 16.46 12.71
N GLU A 79 -11.97 15.93 12.59
CA GLU A 79 -12.73 15.46 13.74
C GLU A 79 -11.99 14.32 14.46
N GLN A 80 -11.42 13.38 13.70
CA GLN A 80 -10.66 12.28 14.29
C GLN A 80 -9.34 12.75 14.92
N LEU A 81 -8.59 13.64 14.28
CA LEU A 81 -7.39 14.25 14.88
C LEU A 81 -7.73 14.95 16.21
N SER A 82 -8.83 15.70 16.25
CA SER A 82 -9.32 16.37 17.47
C SER A 82 -9.64 15.38 18.58
N ARG A 83 -10.26 14.24 18.29
CA ARG A 83 -10.52 13.15 19.26
C ARG A 83 -9.23 12.61 19.88
N HIS A 84 -8.15 12.59 19.11
CA HIS A 84 -6.81 12.21 19.57
C HIS A 84 -6.03 13.40 20.19
N ARG A 85 -6.67 14.58 20.33
CA ARG A 85 -6.06 15.82 20.86
C ARG A 85 -4.86 16.31 20.03
N ILE A 86 -4.90 16.08 18.73
CA ILE A 86 -3.89 16.49 17.78
C ILE A 86 -4.40 17.71 17.01
N SER A 87 -3.62 18.77 17.02
CA SER A 87 -3.91 19.99 16.27
C SER A 87 -3.27 19.92 14.87
N LEU A 88 -3.78 20.75 13.96
CA LEU A 88 -3.20 20.85 12.61
C LEU A 88 -1.72 21.26 12.63
N GLY A 89 -1.33 22.10 13.58
CA GLY A 89 0.06 22.54 13.76
C GLY A 89 1.00 21.42 14.23
N ASP A 90 0.47 20.28 14.71
CA ASP A 90 1.26 19.14 15.13
C ASP A 90 1.64 18.22 13.96
N ILE A 91 1.02 18.41 12.78
CA ILE A 91 1.39 17.69 11.56
C ILE A 91 2.64 18.33 10.96
N GLY A 92 3.70 17.56 10.83
CA GLY A 92 4.99 18.02 10.30
C GLY A 92 5.29 17.53 8.89
N LEU A 93 4.57 16.47 8.42
CA LEU A 93 4.73 15.91 7.11
C LEU A 93 3.43 15.22 6.68
N ILE A 94 3.06 15.35 5.42
CA ILE A 94 2.02 14.55 4.76
C ILE A 94 2.72 13.62 3.77
N VAL A 95 2.48 12.31 3.85
CA VAL A 95 3.04 11.31 2.94
C VAL A 95 1.92 10.66 2.15
N ILE A 96 2.11 10.51 0.85
CA ILE A 96 1.20 9.76 -0.03
C ILE A 96 1.89 8.45 -0.42
N THR A 97 1.24 7.32 -0.12
CA THR A 97 1.78 6.00 -0.46
C THR A 97 1.77 5.74 -1.95
N HIS A 98 0.75 6.25 -2.66
CA HIS A 98 0.63 6.12 -4.12
C HIS A 98 -0.39 7.11 -4.72
N GLY A 99 -0.34 7.31 -6.02
CA GLY A 99 -1.05 8.37 -6.75
C GLY A 99 -2.53 8.11 -7.05
N HIS A 100 -3.27 7.33 -6.22
CA HIS A 100 -4.73 7.20 -6.40
C HIS A 100 -5.50 8.27 -5.60
N PRO A 101 -6.57 8.85 -6.19
CA PRO A 101 -7.33 9.95 -5.58
C PRO A 101 -7.98 9.65 -4.24
N ASP A 102 -8.25 8.40 -3.94
CA ASP A 102 -8.80 7.98 -2.64
C ASP A 102 -7.75 7.94 -1.52
N HIS A 103 -6.47 8.14 -1.84
CA HIS A 103 -5.36 8.32 -0.90
C HIS A 103 -4.92 9.78 -0.76
N PHE A 104 -4.80 10.51 -1.88
CA PHE A 104 -4.32 11.89 -1.84
C PHE A 104 -5.40 12.96 -1.97
N GLY A 105 -6.66 12.59 -2.16
CA GLY A 105 -7.74 13.51 -2.52
C GLY A 105 -7.97 14.68 -1.56
N SER A 106 -7.72 14.51 -0.28
CA SER A 106 -7.79 15.60 0.72
C SER A 106 -6.44 16.30 0.96
N ALA A 107 -5.37 15.90 0.26
CA ALA A 107 -4.02 16.40 0.52
C ALA A 107 -3.86 17.91 0.24
N SER A 108 -4.49 18.42 -0.84
CA SER A 108 -4.44 19.84 -1.18
C SER A 108 -4.96 20.72 -0.02
N GLN A 109 -6.14 20.38 0.48
CA GLN A 109 -6.78 21.10 1.59
C GLN A 109 -5.99 20.97 2.90
N LEU A 110 -5.48 19.78 3.20
CA LEU A 110 -4.70 19.56 4.42
C LEU A 110 -3.33 20.22 4.37
N LYS A 111 -2.67 20.24 3.22
CA LYS A 111 -1.42 20.99 3.02
C LYS A 111 -1.64 22.49 3.28
N GLU A 112 -2.75 23.05 2.81
CA GLU A 112 -3.12 24.45 3.08
C GLU A 112 -3.33 24.70 4.57
N TRP A 113 -4.06 23.81 5.27
CA TRP A 113 -4.42 24.01 6.67
C TRP A 113 -3.26 23.77 7.64
N THR A 114 -2.45 22.73 7.38
CA THR A 114 -1.34 22.32 8.27
C THR A 114 -0.07 23.09 8.00
N ARG A 115 0.12 23.58 6.78
CA ARG A 115 1.40 24.09 6.25
C ARG A 115 2.51 23.03 6.25
N ALA A 116 2.17 21.77 6.44
CA ALA A 116 3.11 20.66 6.36
C ALA A 116 3.50 20.39 4.90
N PRO A 117 4.77 20.07 4.61
CA PRO A 117 5.18 19.65 3.29
C PRO A 117 4.51 18.34 2.90
N LEU A 118 4.27 18.15 1.59
CA LEU A 118 3.73 16.95 0.99
C LEU A 118 4.85 16.12 0.34
N ALA A 119 4.92 14.85 0.68
CA ALA A 119 5.92 13.90 0.16
C ALA A 119 5.26 12.76 -0.60
N VAL A 120 5.86 12.39 -1.73
CA VAL A 120 5.42 11.28 -2.60
C VAL A 120 6.62 10.69 -3.33
N HIS A 121 6.51 9.48 -3.84
CA HIS A 121 7.54 8.91 -4.71
C HIS A 121 7.52 9.56 -6.11
N GLU A 122 8.71 9.69 -6.74
CA GLU A 122 8.88 10.36 -8.04
C GLU A 122 7.91 9.87 -9.12
N LEU A 123 7.73 8.55 -9.24
CA LEU A 123 6.92 7.95 -10.31
C LEU A 123 5.41 8.20 -10.16
N ASP A 124 4.95 8.60 -8.98
CA ASP A 124 3.54 8.95 -8.73
C ASP A 124 3.32 10.47 -8.55
N ALA A 125 4.40 11.25 -8.52
CA ALA A 125 4.34 12.70 -8.30
C ALA A 125 3.48 13.42 -9.35
N GLU A 126 3.52 12.98 -10.61
CA GLU A 126 2.74 13.58 -11.69
C GLU A 126 1.24 13.39 -11.50
N TYR A 127 0.79 12.21 -11.01
CA TYR A 127 -0.63 11.95 -10.73
C TYR A 127 -1.15 12.89 -9.63
N VAL A 128 -0.38 13.07 -8.57
CA VAL A 128 -0.70 13.95 -7.45
C VAL A 128 -0.69 15.42 -7.89
N ASN A 129 0.32 15.82 -8.65
CA ASN A 129 0.50 17.20 -9.13
C ASN A 129 -0.62 17.66 -10.09
N PHE A 130 -1.18 16.75 -10.88
CA PHE A 130 -2.26 17.07 -11.84
C PHE A 130 -3.65 16.59 -11.41
N GLY A 131 -3.78 15.98 -10.23
CA GLY A 131 -5.04 15.39 -9.77
C GLY A 131 -5.56 14.30 -10.71
N SER A 132 -4.66 13.65 -11.46
CA SER A 132 -4.98 12.62 -12.45
C SER A 132 -5.05 11.23 -11.82
N VAL A 133 -5.50 10.24 -12.58
CA VAL A 133 -5.68 8.86 -12.10
C VAL A 133 -4.72 7.94 -12.84
N PRO A 134 -3.91 7.13 -12.14
CA PRO A 134 -3.14 6.06 -12.76
C PRO A 134 -4.01 5.09 -13.55
N VAL A 135 -3.39 4.33 -14.44
CA VAL A 135 -4.11 3.35 -15.27
C VAL A 135 -4.60 2.19 -14.42
N LEU A 136 -5.91 2.13 -14.18
CA LEU A 136 -6.55 1.06 -13.43
C LEU A 136 -6.61 -0.23 -14.27
N LYS A 137 -5.72 -1.18 -14.02
CA LYS A 137 -5.77 -2.53 -14.59
C LYS A 137 -6.43 -3.48 -13.59
N PRO A 138 -7.60 -4.06 -13.88
CA PRO A 138 -8.29 -4.93 -12.93
C PRO A 138 -7.52 -6.23 -12.72
N VAL A 139 -7.27 -6.57 -11.48
CA VAL A 139 -6.65 -7.85 -11.04
C VAL A 139 -7.72 -8.88 -10.69
N THR A 140 -8.92 -8.42 -10.33
CA THR A 140 -10.03 -9.28 -9.94
C THR A 140 -11.25 -9.07 -10.86
N ARG A 141 -12.15 -10.09 -10.92
CA ARG A 141 -13.43 -9.94 -11.67
C ARG A 141 -14.29 -8.80 -11.12
N LEU A 142 -14.27 -8.58 -9.81
CA LEU A 142 -14.99 -7.47 -9.17
C LEU A 142 -14.39 -6.13 -9.58
N GLY A 143 -13.06 -6.01 -9.62
CA GLY A 143 -12.37 -4.82 -10.15
C GLY A 143 -12.78 -4.49 -11.59
N SER A 144 -12.90 -5.51 -12.47
CA SER A 144 -13.37 -5.31 -13.85
C SER A 144 -14.78 -4.73 -13.92
N LEU A 145 -15.68 -5.17 -13.05
CA LEU A 145 -17.07 -4.69 -13.02
C LEU A 145 -17.17 -3.27 -12.48
N LEU A 146 -16.33 -2.91 -11.50
CA LEU A 146 -16.42 -1.63 -10.78
C LEU A 146 -15.50 -0.54 -11.34
N LYS A 147 -14.69 -0.83 -12.36
CA LYS A 147 -13.65 0.08 -12.88
C LYS A 147 -14.14 1.51 -13.13
N SER A 148 -15.33 1.67 -13.70
CA SER A 148 -15.89 3.00 -14.02
C SER A 148 -16.22 3.85 -12.79
N LEU A 149 -16.36 3.23 -11.61
CA LEU A 149 -16.68 3.94 -10.37
C LEU A 149 -15.44 4.55 -9.69
N PHE A 150 -14.22 4.13 -10.10
CA PHE A 150 -12.96 4.54 -9.48
C PHE A 150 -12.16 5.54 -10.32
N SER A 151 -12.69 5.98 -11.47
CA SER A 151 -12.04 6.98 -12.33
C SER A 151 -12.40 8.40 -11.92
N VAL A 152 -12.24 8.74 -10.66
CA VAL A 152 -12.57 10.08 -10.12
C VAL A 152 -11.29 10.91 -10.03
N LYS A 153 -11.26 12.08 -10.69
CA LYS A 153 -10.17 13.06 -10.53
C LYS A 153 -10.24 13.70 -9.14
N SER A 154 -9.10 14.15 -8.66
CA SER A 154 -8.96 14.88 -7.40
C SER A 154 -8.44 16.29 -7.63
N ASP A 155 -8.45 17.11 -6.57
CA ASP A 155 -7.82 18.41 -6.62
C ASP A 155 -6.30 18.23 -6.73
N PRO A 156 -5.64 18.93 -7.68
CA PRO A 156 -4.19 18.86 -7.83
C PRO A 156 -3.47 19.44 -6.62
N VAL A 157 -2.33 18.85 -6.28
CA VAL A 157 -1.47 19.36 -5.23
C VAL A 157 0.00 19.09 -5.58
N GLU A 158 0.81 20.13 -5.55
CA GLU A 158 2.24 20.02 -5.85
C GLU A 158 2.98 19.34 -4.68
N PRO A 159 3.71 18.24 -4.91
CA PRO A 159 4.61 17.64 -3.93
C PRO A 159 5.81 18.55 -3.63
N ASP A 160 6.19 18.64 -2.35
CA ASP A 160 7.37 19.40 -1.91
C ASP A 160 8.61 18.52 -1.79
N ILE A 161 8.40 17.23 -1.53
CA ILE A 161 9.45 16.25 -1.22
C ILE A 161 9.25 15.02 -2.09
N ILE A 162 10.32 14.60 -2.76
CA ILE A 162 10.37 13.30 -3.45
C ILE A 162 11.03 12.28 -2.53
N LEU A 163 10.32 11.17 -2.29
CA LEU A 163 10.77 10.06 -1.46
C LEU A 163 11.35 8.94 -2.33
N HIS A 164 12.40 8.30 -1.81
CA HIS A 164 13.10 7.20 -2.47
C HIS A 164 13.25 6.00 -1.51
N GLU A 165 13.67 4.87 -2.05
CA GLU A 165 14.04 3.68 -1.28
C GLU A 165 15.02 4.01 -0.15
N GLY A 166 14.69 3.60 1.07
CA GLY A 166 15.55 3.75 2.24
C GLY A 166 15.46 5.09 2.96
N ASP A 167 14.72 6.07 2.44
CA ASP A 167 14.54 7.36 3.11
C ASP A 167 13.95 7.19 4.50
N ARG A 168 14.45 7.96 5.46
CA ARG A 168 13.98 7.95 6.85
C ARG A 168 13.10 9.17 7.10
N LEU A 169 11.87 8.95 7.56
CA LEU A 169 10.93 10.03 7.87
C LEU A 169 11.37 10.88 9.07
N SER A 170 12.29 10.38 9.91
CA SER A 170 12.89 11.14 11.00
C SER A 170 13.65 12.40 10.57
N ARG A 171 14.02 12.49 9.29
CA ARG A 171 14.58 13.74 8.71
C ARG A 171 13.58 14.88 8.63
N TYR A 172 12.28 14.57 8.68
CA TYR A 172 11.21 15.53 8.47
C TYR A 172 10.34 15.70 9.70
N ALA A 173 9.84 14.61 10.29
CA ALA A 173 8.86 14.69 11.37
C ALA A 173 8.85 13.51 12.33
N GLY A 174 8.62 12.30 11.82
CA GLY A 174 8.31 11.13 12.64
C GLY A 174 9.27 9.97 12.44
N HIS A 175 8.81 8.77 12.75
CA HIS A 175 9.56 7.54 12.60
C HIS A 175 9.18 6.80 11.31
N GLY A 176 10.05 5.93 10.85
CA GLY A 176 9.78 5.03 9.73
C GLY A 176 10.81 5.15 8.61
N ARG A 177 10.92 4.06 7.86
CA ARG A 177 11.77 3.94 6.68
C ARG A 177 10.91 3.64 5.46
N VAL A 178 11.12 4.37 4.38
CA VAL A 178 10.46 4.15 3.09
C VAL A 178 11.01 2.88 2.44
N ILE A 179 10.11 2.05 1.97
CA ILE A 179 10.40 0.90 1.10
C ILE A 179 9.64 1.15 -0.20
N GLN A 180 10.32 1.20 -1.32
CA GLN A 180 9.68 1.26 -2.61
C GLN A 180 9.02 -0.08 -2.90
N THR A 181 7.71 -0.06 -3.18
CA THR A 181 6.86 -1.24 -3.34
C THR A 181 5.99 -1.11 -4.59
N PRO A 182 6.61 -1.07 -5.78
CA PRO A 182 5.90 -0.92 -7.03
C PRO A 182 4.97 -2.10 -7.31
N GLY A 183 4.02 -1.87 -8.21
CA GLY A 183 3.11 -2.89 -8.72
C GLY A 183 1.65 -2.49 -8.64
N HIS A 184 1.17 -1.93 -7.51
CA HIS A 184 -0.16 -1.31 -7.48
C HIS A 184 -0.15 -0.06 -8.37
N THR A 185 0.77 0.86 -8.11
CA THR A 185 1.29 1.85 -9.06
C THR A 185 2.81 1.70 -9.17
N ALA A 186 3.43 2.32 -10.19
CA ALA A 186 4.88 2.31 -10.33
C ALA A 186 5.59 3.04 -9.19
N GLY A 187 4.96 4.08 -8.62
CA GLY A 187 5.47 4.89 -7.52
C GLY A 187 4.98 4.48 -6.13
N SER A 188 4.33 3.32 -5.98
CA SER A 188 3.88 2.85 -4.67
C SER A 188 5.04 2.69 -3.70
N ILE A 189 4.85 3.18 -2.47
CA ILE A 189 5.78 3.02 -1.34
C ILE A 189 5.08 2.44 -0.12
N SER A 190 5.86 1.77 0.72
CA SER A 190 5.47 1.35 2.05
C SER A 190 6.33 2.04 3.11
N ILE A 191 5.83 2.17 4.33
CA ILE A 191 6.56 2.79 5.45
C ILE A 191 6.70 1.75 6.56
N LEU A 192 7.91 1.23 6.74
CA LEU A 192 8.25 0.28 7.80
C LEU A 192 8.66 1.02 9.07
N LEU A 193 8.00 0.70 10.17
CA LEU A 193 8.24 1.27 11.49
C LEU A 193 9.15 0.37 12.33
N PRO A 194 9.82 0.92 13.37
CA PRO A 194 10.77 0.16 14.19
C PRO A 194 10.18 -1.06 14.91
N ASP A 195 8.89 -1.04 15.25
CA ASP A 195 8.16 -2.12 15.92
C ASP A 195 7.72 -3.26 14.99
N GLY A 196 7.91 -3.09 13.67
CA GLY A 196 7.49 -4.03 12.64
C GLY A 196 6.09 -3.77 12.07
N MET A 197 5.38 -2.72 12.49
CA MET A 197 4.24 -2.25 11.72
C MET A 197 4.71 -1.66 10.39
N CYS A 198 3.96 -1.93 9.33
CA CYS A 198 4.27 -1.41 8.01
C CYS A 198 3.01 -0.88 7.32
N ILE A 199 2.98 0.41 7.02
CA ILE A 199 1.92 1.02 6.20
C ILE A 199 2.24 0.66 4.75
N VAL A 200 1.33 -0.07 4.10
CA VAL A 200 1.61 -0.69 2.79
C VAL A 200 0.73 -0.14 1.66
N GLY A 201 -0.08 0.89 1.92
CA GLY A 201 -1.04 1.40 0.93
C GLY A 201 -1.89 0.26 0.37
N ASP A 202 -1.95 0.14 -0.94
CA ASP A 202 -2.77 -0.84 -1.64
C ASP A 202 -2.00 -2.05 -2.19
N LEU A 203 -0.86 -2.43 -1.56
CA LEU A 203 -0.23 -3.73 -1.85
C LEU A 203 -1.16 -4.91 -1.57
N LEU A 204 -2.01 -4.76 -0.56
CA LEU A 204 -3.13 -5.65 -0.26
C LEU A 204 -4.27 -4.83 0.33
N MET A 205 -5.46 -5.40 0.28
CA MET A 205 -6.65 -4.76 0.80
C MET A 205 -7.57 -5.78 1.49
N ARG A 206 -8.66 -5.29 2.07
CA ARG A 206 -9.69 -6.18 2.61
C ARG A 206 -10.37 -7.01 1.52
N GLY A 207 -10.71 -8.25 1.84
CA GLY A 207 -11.63 -9.07 1.06
C GLY A 207 -13.10 -8.78 1.41
N LEU A 208 -13.93 -9.82 1.45
CA LEU A 208 -15.35 -9.71 1.85
C LEU A 208 -15.50 -9.26 3.31
N SER A 209 -14.58 -9.65 4.19
CA SER A 209 -14.49 -9.18 5.57
C SER A 209 -13.36 -8.16 5.70
N ALA A 210 -13.53 -7.17 6.60
CA ALA A 210 -12.50 -6.17 6.87
C ALA A 210 -11.17 -6.77 7.37
N ARG A 211 -11.21 -7.96 7.96
CA ARG A 211 -10.06 -8.67 8.54
C ARG A 211 -9.48 -9.76 7.64
N THR A 212 -10.05 -10.00 6.46
CA THR A 212 -9.54 -11.02 5.54
C THR A 212 -8.69 -10.34 4.47
N PRO A 213 -7.38 -10.63 4.39
CA PRO A 213 -6.53 -10.02 3.36
C PRO A 213 -6.90 -10.54 1.97
N SER A 214 -6.83 -9.66 0.99
CA SER A 214 -7.10 -9.91 -0.43
C SER A 214 -6.08 -9.15 -1.28
N ALA A 215 -5.83 -9.64 -2.47
CA ALA A 215 -5.14 -8.85 -3.49
C ALA A 215 -5.95 -7.58 -3.81
N PRO A 216 -5.30 -6.48 -4.20
CA PRO A 216 -5.98 -5.26 -4.61
C PRO A 216 -6.88 -5.54 -5.82
N TRP A 217 -7.96 -4.76 -5.98
CA TRP A 217 -8.86 -4.91 -7.12
C TRP A 217 -8.21 -4.48 -8.43
N PHE A 218 -7.28 -3.53 -8.34
CA PHE A 218 -6.52 -2.97 -9.45
C PHE A 218 -5.03 -2.98 -9.12
N ALA A 219 -4.20 -3.15 -10.14
CA ALA A 219 -2.77 -2.97 -10.06
C ALA A 219 -2.21 -2.74 -11.48
N GLU A 220 -1.19 -1.94 -11.62
CA GLU A 220 -0.48 -1.78 -12.88
C GLU A 220 0.26 -3.07 -13.26
N ASN A 221 0.87 -3.73 -12.25
CA ASN A 221 1.60 -4.98 -12.38
C ASN A 221 1.40 -5.87 -11.13
N ALA A 222 0.50 -6.84 -11.23
CA ALA A 222 0.17 -7.72 -10.10
C ALA A 222 1.32 -8.66 -9.69
N ALA A 223 2.22 -9.01 -10.60
CA ALA A 223 3.39 -9.84 -10.26
C ALA A 223 4.39 -9.04 -9.43
N GLU A 224 4.70 -7.83 -9.85
CA GLU A 224 5.58 -6.92 -9.12
C GLU A 224 5.02 -6.53 -7.75
N ALA A 225 3.68 -6.34 -7.62
CA ALA A 225 3.03 -6.12 -6.33
C ALA A 225 3.25 -7.30 -5.35
N ARG A 226 3.29 -8.55 -5.86
CA ARG A 226 3.62 -9.72 -5.03
C ARG A 226 5.07 -9.72 -4.57
N GLU A 227 6.00 -9.40 -5.48
CA GLU A 227 7.43 -9.25 -5.15
C GLU A 227 7.64 -8.16 -4.11
N SER A 228 6.93 -7.04 -4.24
CA SER A 228 6.93 -5.94 -3.29
C SER A 228 6.39 -6.35 -1.93
N LEU A 229 5.32 -7.16 -1.86
CA LEU A 229 4.82 -7.69 -0.60
C LEU A 229 5.83 -8.63 0.07
N GLN A 230 6.50 -9.50 -0.71
CA GLN A 230 7.59 -10.34 -0.20
C GLN A 230 8.75 -9.50 0.33
N LYS A 231 9.13 -8.42 -0.38
CA LYS A 231 10.17 -7.47 0.04
C LYS A 231 9.85 -6.83 1.39
N VAL A 232 8.61 -6.40 1.61
CA VAL A 232 8.13 -5.83 2.88
C VAL A 232 8.25 -6.85 4.02
N VAL A 233 7.84 -8.10 3.79
CA VAL A 233 7.94 -9.18 4.77
C VAL A 233 9.40 -9.49 5.09
N ASN A 234 10.26 -9.58 4.08
CA ASN A 234 11.70 -9.81 4.26
C ASN A 234 12.40 -8.64 4.98
N ALA A 235 11.86 -7.42 4.87
CA ALA A 235 12.35 -6.24 5.57
C ALA A 235 11.99 -6.22 7.07
N GLY A 236 11.21 -7.20 7.56
CA GLY A 236 10.86 -7.39 8.95
C GLY A 236 9.48 -6.90 9.35
N ALA A 237 8.58 -6.63 8.38
CA ALA A 237 7.19 -6.33 8.70
C ALA A 237 6.52 -7.51 9.41
N LYS A 238 5.75 -7.21 10.47
CA LYS A 238 4.97 -8.16 11.26
C LYS A 238 3.47 -7.91 11.11
N THR A 239 3.08 -6.64 11.04
CA THR A 239 1.69 -6.21 10.88
C THR A 239 1.60 -5.23 9.71
N LEU A 240 0.69 -5.49 8.78
CA LEU A 240 0.49 -4.71 7.57
C LEU A 240 -0.74 -3.80 7.73
N LEU A 241 -0.53 -2.51 7.56
CA LEU A 241 -1.52 -1.45 7.65
C LEU A 241 -1.89 -1.02 6.23
N ALA A 242 -3.03 -1.51 5.72
CA ALA A 242 -3.46 -1.31 4.34
C ALA A 242 -4.34 -0.06 4.18
N GLY A 243 -4.37 0.51 2.99
CA GLY A 243 -5.26 1.63 2.64
C GLY A 243 -6.74 1.30 2.83
N HIS A 244 -7.11 0.02 2.67
CA HIS A 244 -8.49 -0.46 2.78
C HIS A 244 -8.58 -1.71 3.66
N GLY A 245 -9.09 -1.56 4.90
CA GLY A 245 -9.23 -2.64 5.87
C GLY A 245 -7.97 -2.93 6.67
N GLY A 246 -7.84 -4.12 7.24
CA GLY A 246 -6.77 -4.46 8.16
C GLY A 246 -7.04 -3.96 9.60
N PRO A 247 -6.01 -3.93 10.48
CA PRO A 247 -4.64 -4.43 10.22
C PRO A 247 -4.61 -5.92 9.90
N PHE A 248 -3.53 -6.37 9.23
CA PHE A 248 -3.33 -7.77 8.88
C PHE A 248 -1.99 -8.27 9.44
N ASP A 249 -2.01 -9.34 10.19
CA ASP A 249 -0.79 -10.01 10.61
C ASP A 249 -0.16 -10.73 9.42
N VAL A 250 1.16 -10.63 9.30
CA VAL A 250 1.91 -11.23 8.16
C VAL A 250 1.68 -12.73 8.08
N GLU A 251 1.54 -13.42 9.21
CA GLU A 251 1.23 -14.86 9.26
C GLU A 251 -0.15 -15.18 8.67
N ASP A 252 -1.17 -14.34 8.93
CA ASP A 252 -2.52 -14.48 8.35
C ASP A 252 -2.49 -14.24 6.84
N VAL A 253 -1.67 -13.27 6.41
CA VAL A 253 -1.43 -12.99 4.99
C VAL A 253 -0.74 -14.17 4.31
N ALA A 254 0.29 -14.77 4.92
CA ALA A 254 0.97 -15.94 4.38
C ALA A 254 0.04 -17.17 4.29
N ARG A 255 -0.83 -17.39 5.30
CA ARG A 255 -1.86 -18.44 5.22
C ARG A 255 -2.83 -18.22 4.04
N ARG A 256 -3.11 -16.98 3.71
CA ARG A 256 -4.01 -16.62 2.59
C ARG A 256 -3.33 -16.67 1.24
N PHE A 257 -2.03 -16.38 1.18
CA PHE A 257 -1.21 -16.34 -0.02
C PHE A 257 -0.01 -17.30 0.11
N PRO A 258 -0.17 -18.59 -0.26
CA PRO A 258 0.86 -19.61 -0.07
C PRO A 258 2.21 -19.35 -0.79
N TRP A 259 2.23 -18.40 -1.73
CA TRP A 259 3.45 -17.94 -2.40
C TRP A 259 4.28 -16.96 -1.53
N LEU A 260 3.73 -16.42 -0.45
CA LEU A 260 4.42 -15.52 0.47
C LEU A 260 5.22 -16.35 1.47
N VAL A 261 6.54 -16.22 1.40
CA VAL A 261 7.47 -16.98 2.25
C VAL A 261 7.82 -16.16 3.48
N LEU A 262 7.66 -16.75 4.67
CA LEU A 262 8.05 -16.09 5.91
C LEU A 262 9.55 -16.27 6.15
N PRO A 263 10.26 -15.26 6.69
CA PRO A 263 11.65 -15.39 7.07
C PRO A 263 11.83 -16.54 8.09
N GLY A 264 12.77 -17.47 7.81
CA GLY A 264 13.04 -18.62 8.67
C GLY A 264 12.10 -19.83 8.50
N SER A 265 11.10 -19.78 7.60
CA SER A 265 10.40 -20.99 7.18
C SER A 265 11.30 -21.78 6.23
N GLU A 266 11.65 -23.01 6.61
CA GLU A 266 12.31 -23.94 5.70
C GLU A 266 11.38 -24.17 4.50
N VAL A 267 11.82 -23.80 3.32
CA VAL A 267 11.19 -24.25 2.07
C VAL A 267 11.52 -25.73 2.01
N GLY A 268 10.55 -26.59 2.35
CA GLY A 268 10.70 -28.04 2.15
C GLY A 268 11.07 -28.26 0.69
N GLU A 269 12.30 -28.64 0.45
CA GLU A 269 12.71 -29.18 -0.86
C GLU A 269 11.75 -30.33 -1.14
N GLU A 270 10.85 -30.15 -2.10
CA GLU A 270 10.14 -31.28 -2.71
C GLU A 270 11.22 -32.20 -3.26
N GLY A 271 11.43 -33.29 -2.50
CA GLY A 271 12.40 -34.31 -2.85
C GLY A 271 12.14 -34.79 -4.27
N ASN A 272 13.06 -34.48 -5.13
CA ASN A 272 13.18 -35.06 -6.43
C ASN A 272 13.40 -36.57 -6.21
N GLY A 273 12.30 -37.33 -6.14
CA GLY A 273 12.33 -38.77 -6.07
C GLY A 273 12.96 -39.31 -7.34
N ASP A 274 14.25 -39.59 -7.22
CA ASP A 274 15.02 -40.37 -8.19
C ASP A 274 14.38 -41.76 -8.32
N GLY A 275 13.62 -41.92 -9.40
CA GLY A 275 13.04 -43.18 -9.79
C GLY A 275 14.11 -44.12 -10.33
N SER A 276 14.85 -44.81 -9.45
CA SER A 276 15.66 -45.95 -9.85
C SER A 276 14.74 -47.11 -10.27
N ASP A 277 14.73 -47.32 -11.54
CA ASP A 277 14.24 -48.50 -12.29
C ASP A 277 14.79 -49.79 -11.69
N SER A 278 13.94 -50.67 -11.20
CA SER A 278 14.25 -52.09 -11.02
C SER A 278 13.11 -52.96 -11.54
N SER A 279 13.34 -53.46 -12.73
CA SER A 279 12.66 -54.56 -13.35
C SER A 279 12.49 -55.79 -12.44
N ALA A 280 11.30 -56.35 -12.30
CA ALA A 280 11.06 -57.74 -12.02
C ALA A 280 9.64 -58.19 -12.46
N GLU A 281 9.64 -59.22 -13.18
CA GLU A 281 8.64 -60.01 -13.85
C GLU A 281 7.41 -60.49 -13.05
N GLY A 282 6.30 -60.62 -13.75
CA GLY A 282 5.46 -61.83 -13.79
C GLY A 282 4.40 -61.99 -12.71
N GLY A 283 3.12 -61.99 -13.10
CA GLY A 283 2.05 -62.48 -12.24
C GLY A 283 0.65 -62.17 -12.75
N ASP A 284 0.15 -63.03 -13.63
CA ASP A 284 -1.22 -63.10 -14.16
C ASP A 284 -2.22 -63.48 -13.04
N GLY A 285 -3.35 -62.73 -12.88
CA GLY A 285 -4.42 -63.06 -11.93
C GLY A 285 -5.67 -62.21 -12.18
N PRO A 286 -6.91 -62.78 -12.08
CA PRO A 286 -8.05 -62.34 -12.88
C PRO A 286 -8.83 -61.15 -12.28
N ARG A 287 -9.33 -60.34 -13.18
CA ARG A 287 -10.21 -59.17 -12.96
C ARG A 287 -11.52 -59.56 -12.29
N ARG A 288 -11.79 -59.05 -11.06
CA ARG A 288 -13.16 -59.07 -10.48
C ARG A 288 -13.86 -57.75 -10.81
N ARG A 289 -14.96 -57.86 -11.57
CA ARG A 289 -15.91 -56.78 -11.88
C ARG A 289 -16.74 -56.44 -10.64
N ARG A 290 -16.83 -55.15 -10.26
CA ARG A 290 -17.80 -54.62 -9.31
C ARG A 290 -19.06 -54.14 -10.03
N PRO A 291 -20.29 -54.37 -9.47
CA PRO A 291 -21.54 -54.02 -10.14
C PRO A 291 -21.92 -52.54 -9.97
N ARG A 292 -22.51 -51.99 -11.04
CA ARG A 292 -23.09 -50.67 -11.09
C ARG A 292 -24.44 -50.65 -10.37
N HIS A 293 -24.61 -49.83 -9.34
CA HIS A 293 -25.91 -49.51 -8.78
C HIS A 293 -26.62 -48.45 -9.63
N ARG A 294 -27.75 -48.88 -10.25
CA ARG A 294 -28.77 -48.00 -10.87
C ARG A 294 -29.59 -47.31 -9.79
N ARG A 295 -29.78 -46.00 -9.90
CA ARG A 295 -30.83 -45.22 -9.17
C ARG A 295 -32.10 -45.20 -10.01
N PRO A 296 -33.31 -45.34 -9.38
CA PRO A 296 -34.56 -45.27 -10.08
C PRO A 296 -35.05 -43.84 -10.34
N ARG A 297 -35.69 -43.64 -11.49
CA ARG A 297 -36.42 -42.46 -11.88
C ARG A 297 -37.75 -42.42 -11.13
N GLY A 298 -38.05 -41.31 -10.40
CA GLY A 298 -39.37 -40.98 -9.85
C GLY A 298 -40.14 -40.08 -10.83
N ARG A 299 -41.39 -40.40 -11.00
CA ARG A 299 -42.39 -39.87 -11.94
C ARG A 299 -43.14 -38.66 -11.41
N ASN A 300 -43.42 -37.74 -12.26
CA ASN A 300 -44.58 -36.82 -12.43
C ASN A 300 -45.58 -36.64 -11.29
N GLY A 301 -45.93 -35.34 -11.06
CA GLY A 301 -47.15 -34.87 -10.45
C GLY A 301 -47.30 -33.38 -10.71
N GLY A 302 -48.05 -33.01 -11.75
CA GLY A 302 -48.42 -31.63 -12.03
C GLY A 302 -49.64 -31.24 -11.20
N PHE A 303 -49.72 -29.97 -10.87
CA PHE A 303 -50.99 -29.27 -10.59
C PHE A 303 -50.85 -27.81 -10.99
N GLY A 304 -51.79 -27.37 -11.82
CA GLY A 304 -51.95 -26.02 -12.29
C GLY A 304 -52.60 -25.11 -11.25
N GLY A 305 -52.39 -23.83 -11.36
CA GLY A 305 -53.03 -22.77 -10.61
C GLY A 305 -52.89 -21.46 -11.38
N GLN A 306 -54.02 -20.94 -11.77
CA GLN A 306 -54.24 -19.72 -12.58
C GLN A 306 -53.90 -18.43 -11.81
N PRO A 307 -53.76 -17.30 -12.54
CA PRO A 307 -53.31 -16.02 -11.98
C PRO A 307 -54.49 -15.19 -11.44
N GLY A 308 -54.28 -14.48 -10.35
CA GLY A 308 -55.18 -13.47 -9.80
C GLY A 308 -54.64 -12.04 -10.06
N PRO A 309 -55.54 -11.04 -10.05
CA PRO A 309 -55.29 -9.72 -10.70
C PRO A 309 -54.56 -8.72 -9.81
N SER A 310 -53.94 -7.76 -10.48
CA SER A 310 -53.38 -6.54 -9.91
C SER A 310 -54.44 -5.62 -9.29
N PRO A 311 -54.10 -4.81 -8.28
CA PRO A 311 -54.78 -3.56 -8.02
C PRO A 311 -53.94 -2.36 -8.41
N GLU A 312 -54.54 -1.48 -9.18
CA GLU A 312 -54.21 -0.07 -9.34
C GLU A 312 -54.33 0.67 -8.00
N HIS A 313 -53.33 1.45 -7.62
CA HIS A 313 -53.44 2.89 -7.28
C HIS A 313 -52.02 3.46 -7.06
#